data_2caefb2f48a354dce96ecca57479b275
#
_entry.id   2caefb2f48a354dce96ecca57479b275
#
_cell.length_a   1.000
_cell.length_b   1.000
_cell.length_c   1.000
_cell.angle_alpha   90.00
_cell.angle_beta   90.00
_cell.angle_gamma   90.00
#
_symmetry.space_group_name_H-M   'P 1'
#
loop_
_entity.id
_entity.type
_entity.pdbx_description
1 polymer ?
#
loop_
_entity_poly.entity_id
_entity_poly.type
_entity_poly.pdbx_seq_one_letter_code
_entity_poly.pdbx_strand_id
1 'polypeptide(L)'
;MMKAGFLSTILLFLLLSSSSFNSIASGYNMNGSCLQAYDLVLRLRFEEADQLLEQEKNSNPRNNLRIYLENYQDFLRLIITEEESLFEELSANKKTRLAVLSGGDKNSPWHLYVQAQVNLQWAFARLKFGEYTTAAAELNRAYRLLIQNQELFPEFSPNQALLGLMHILIGSIPDRYSWIAQALSLHGTYSQGLTTLKKLLNDKEVGEKYPFLHAEVIFLMSFVTSNFSPFPDESAGMVRLLESSQTQEMILQSPLLIYASAAFYMQQGNNDKALQLLSHRPEGSRYFPFHYLEYLTGVARLNKLDPGARLHFLRFVVSFRGRNFIKSAYQHLAWIELINGNPAGYQSYLKSAALRGYSDIDSDKQAQLEAKRQTLPSVILLKARLLSDGGYYSKALDEMKTTGLTMLETPCEKTEYTYRLARIHHRSGNTEEAINFYRKTIDRGKTLPCYFAANSALQLGNLYRMKHDNKTAAAYYKLCLDLEFDEYRNSIHQKARAGLSALKN
;
A
#
# COMPACT_ATOMS: atom_id res chain seq x y z
N MET A 1 82.89 -25.30 -4.49
CA MET A 1 81.79 -25.20 -5.43
C MET A 1 80.56 -25.93 -4.91
N MET A 2 79.97 -25.48 -3.80
CA MET A 2 78.68 -26.05 -3.28
C MET A 2 77.95 -25.01 -2.40
N LYS A 3 77.52 -23.92 -3.03
CA LYS A 3 76.68 -22.92 -2.38
C LYS A 3 75.69 -22.21 -3.33
N ALA A 4 75.66 -22.54 -4.64
CA ALA A 4 74.79 -21.87 -5.59
C ALA A 4 73.50 -22.67 -5.92
N GLY A 5 73.39 -23.93 -5.56
CA GLY A 5 72.23 -24.78 -5.85
C GLY A 5 71.10 -24.70 -4.83
N PHE A 6 71.36 -24.22 -3.61
CA PHE A 6 70.32 -24.23 -2.55
C PHE A 6 69.46 -22.99 -2.52
N LEU A 7 69.95 -21.86 -3.04
CA LEU A 7 69.12 -20.62 -3.15
C LEU A 7 68.16 -20.65 -4.36
N SER A 8 68.52 -21.38 -5.42
CA SER A 8 67.66 -21.47 -6.62
C SER A 8 66.41 -22.35 -6.40
N THR A 9 66.54 -23.38 -5.50
CA THR A 9 65.42 -24.28 -5.19
C THR A 9 64.39 -23.63 -4.22
N ILE A 10 64.82 -22.71 -3.35
CA ILE A 10 63.97 -22.00 -2.42
C ILE A 10 63.22 -20.88 -3.16
N LEU A 11 63.79 -20.23 -4.19
CA LEU A 11 63.14 -19.22 -5.01
C LEU A 11 62.08 -19.85 -5.94
N LEU A 12 62.29 -21.10 -6.40
CA LEU A 12 61.32 -21.83 -7.24
C LEU A 12 60.11 -22.34 -6.41
N PHE A 13 60.32 -22.62 -5.11
CA PHE A 13 59.22 -23.01 -4.20
C PHE A 13 58.40 -21.83 -3.70
N LEU A 14 58.97 -20.61 -3.67
CA LEU A 14 58.25 -19.38 -3.35
C LEU A 14 57.45 -18.82 -4.55
N LEU A 15 57.80 -19.21 -5.79
CA LEU A 15 57.05 -18.84 -7.00
C LEU A 15 55.92 -19.83 -7.34
N LEU A 16 55.90 -21.03 -6.72
CA LEU A 16 54.83 -22.02 -6.91
C LEU A 16 53.77 -21.98 -5.79
N SER A 17 53.94 -21.16 -4.76
CA SER A 17 52.94 -20.95 -3.69
C SER A 17 52.08 -19.68 -3.88
N SER A 18 52.16 -18.99 -5.02
CA SER A 18 51.10 -18.12 -5.48
C SER A 18 49.98 -18.95 -6.14
N SER A 19 49.48 -19.98 -5.41
CA SER A 19 48.13 -20.45 -5.64
C SER A 19 47.25 -19.24 -5.46
N SER A 20 46.79 -18.70 -6.59
CA SER A 20 45.62 -17.87 -6.63
C SER A 20 44.57 -18.50 -5.72
N PHE A 21 44.46 -17.99 -4.51
CA PHE A 21 43.23 -18.09 -3.79
C PHE A 21 42.18 -17.40 -4.70
N ASN A 22 41.63 -18.17 -5.64
CA ASN A 22 40.34 -17.89 -6.15
C ASN A 22 39.46 -17.79 -4.91
N SER A 23 39.26 -16.58 -4.40
CA SER A 23 38.21 -16.27 -3.48
C SER A 23 36.96 -16.91 -4.10
N ILE A 24 36.50 -18.00 -3.51
CA ILE A 24 35.22 -18.61 -3.89
C ILE A 24 34.25 -17.46 -3.76
N ALA A 25 33.77 -16.95 -4.91
CA ALA A 25 32.85 -15.82 -4.93
C ALA A 25 31.69 -16.21 -4.01
N SER A 26 31.46 -15.38 -2.99
CA SER A 26 30.29 -15.52 -2.12
C SER A 26 29.08 -15.79 -2.99
N GLY A 27 28.24 -16.76 -2.65
CA GLY A 27 27.02 -17.07 -3.42
C GLY A 27 25.97 -15.94 -3.40
N TYR A 28 26.33 -14.76 -2.86
CA TYR A 28 25.51 -13.56 -2.79
C TYR A 28 26.40 -12.33 -3.01
N ASN A 29 26.42 -11.82 -4.23
CA ASN A 29 27.17 -10.61 -4.58
C ASN A 29 26.22 -9.58 -5.22
N MET A 30 25.94 -8.48 -4.49
CA MET A 30 25.18 -7.34 -5.02
C MET A 30 26.12 -6.46 -5.88
N ASN A 31 26.57 -7.01 -7.01
CA ASN A 31 27.44 -6.33 -7.97
C ASN A 31 26.66 -5.32 -8.83
N GLY A 32 27.35 -4.61 -9.72
CA GLY A 32 26.77 -3.58 -10.58
C GLY A 32 25.60 -4.08 -11.43
N SER A 33 25.69 -5.30 -11.99
CA SER A 33 24.60 -5.90 -12.79
C SER A 33 23.35 -6.17 -11.93
N CYS A 34 23.53 -6.71 -10.72
CA CYS A 34 22.42 -6.94 -9.80
C CYS A 34 21.80 -5.64 -9.29
N LEU A 35 22.61 -4.62 -8.99
CA LEU A 35 22.10 -3.30 -8.59
C LEU A 35 21.29 -2.64 -9.71
N GLN A 36 21.78 -2.69 -10.94
CA GLN A 36 21.08 -2.15 -12.09
C GLN A 36 19.80 -2.93 -12.41
N ALA A 37 19.85 -4.27 -12.35
CA ALA A 37 18.65 -5.10 -12.52
C ALA A 37 17.61 -4.81 -11.43
N TYR A 38 18.03 -4.59 -10.18
CA TYR A 38 17.15 -4.22 -9.08
C TYR A 38 16.43 -2.89 -9.35
N ASP A 39 17.16 -1.86 -9.77
CA ASP A 39 16.59 -0.57 -10.13
C ASP A 39 15.58 -0.69 -11.29
N LEU A 40 15.91 -1.48 -12.32
CA LEU A 40 14.99 -1.74 -13.44
C LEU A 40 13.73 -2.48 -13.00
N VAL A 41 13.84 -3.43 -12.08
CA VAL A 41 12.67 -4.13 -11.49
C VAL A 41 11.75 -3.14 -10.75
N LEU A 42 12.31 -2.24 -9.93
CA LEU A 42 11.53 -1.21 -9.23
C LEU A 42 10.92 -0.15 -10.17
N ARG A 43 11.49 0.02 -11.36
CA ARG A 43 10.93 0.87 -12.43
C ARG A 43 9.98 0.13 -13.36
N LEU A 44 9.68 -1.14 -13.11
CA LEU A 44 8.85 -2.01 -13.97
C LEU A 44 9.40 -2.17 -15.39
N ARG A 45 10.72 -2.13 -15.57
CA ARG A 45 11.42 -2.37 -16.85
C ARG A 45 11.92 -3.81 -16.91
N PHE A 46 11.00 -4.75 -16.89
CA PHE A 46 11.30 -6.16 -16.66
C PHE A 46 12.12 -6.81 -17.77
N GLU A 47 11.86 -6.47 -19.05
CA GLU A 47 12.64 -7.03 -20.16
C GLU A 47 14.12 -6.65 -20.08
N GLU A 48 14.42 -5.42 -19.69
CA GLU A 48 15.79 -4.95 -19.52
C GLU A 48 16.45 -5.56 -18.27
N ALA A 49 15.69 -5.76 -17.21
CA ALA A 49 16.15 -6.49 -16.03
C ALA A 49 16.48 -7.96 -16.37
N ASP A 50 15.62 -8.64 -17.15
CA ASP A 50 15.83 -10.02 -17.59
C ASP A 50 17.13 -10.16 -18.40
N GLN A 51 17.45 -9.20 -19.27
CA GLN A 51 18.71 -9.22 -20.05
C GLN A 51 19.93 -9.16 -19.13
N LEU A 52 19.91 -8.29 -18.11
CA LEU A 52 20.99 -8.20 -17.12
C LEU A 52 21.12 -9.46 -16.25
N LEU A 53 19.98 -10.03 -15.85
CA LEU A 53 19.96 -11.24 -15.04
C LEU A 53 20.44 -12.46 -15.81
N GLU A 54 20.15 -12.56 -17.12
CA GLU A 54 20.71 -13.62 -17.98
C GLU A 54 22.22 -13.42 -18.22
N GLN A 55 22.69 -12.18 -18.38
CA GLN A 55 24.14 -11.89 -18.43
C GLN A 55 24.83 -12.29 -17.11
N GLU A 56 24.24 -11.95 -15.96
CA GLU A 56 24.74 -12.34 -14.64
C GLU A 56 24.79 -13.85 -14.47
N LYS A 57 23.77 -14.58 -14.93
CA LYS A 57 23.73 -16.04 -14.91
C LYS A 57 24.87 -16.66 -15.71
N ASN A 58 25.24 -16.07 -16.85
CA ASN A 58 26.32 -16.57 -17.71
C ASN A 58 27.73 -16.23 -17.16
N SER A 59 27.89 -15.01 -16.61
CA SER A 59 29.19 -14.54 -16.10
C SER A 59 29.45 -14.96 -14.64
N ASN A 60 28.41 -15.01 -13.82
CA ASN A 60 28.49 -15.33 -12.38
C ASN A 60 27.44 -16.37 -11.97
N PRO A 61 27.45 -17.61 -12.50
CA PRO A 61 26.37 -18.60 -12.31
C PRO A 61 26.10 -18.98 -10.85
N ARG A 62 27.06 -18.71 -9.94
CA ARG A 62 26.93 -18.96 -8.51
C ARG A 62 26.34 -17.78 -7.71
N ASN A 63 26.05 -16.66 -8.36
CA ASN A 63 25.46 -15.51 -7.68
C ASN A 63 23.94 -15.69 -7.48
N ASN A 64 23.55 -16.09 -6.29
CA ASN A 64 22.16 -16.38 -5.93
C ASN A 64 21.27 -15.11 -5.84
N LEU A 65 21.83 -13.89 -5.82
CA LEU A 65 21.03 -12.67 -5.84
C LEU A 65 20.22 -12.53 -7.12
N ARG A 66 20.70 -13.09 -8.22
CA ARG A 66 19.91 -13.18 -9.46
C ARG A 66 18.56 -13.88 -9.23
N ILE A 67 18.56 -15.03 -8.56
CA ILE A 67 17.34 -15.82 -8.27
C ILE A 67 16.37 -15.03 -7.38
N TYR A 68 16.87 -14.25 -6.44
CA TYR A 68 16.09 -13.35 -5.62
C TYR A 68 15.43 -12.25 -6.48
N LEU A 69 16.16 -11.63 -7.41
CA LEU A 69 15.64 -10.57 -8.28
C LEU A 69 14.61 -11.11 -9.28
N GLU A 70 14.81 -12.29 -9.85
CA GLU A 70 13.80 -13.00 -10.64
C GLU A 70 12.50 -13.24 -9.84
N ASN A 71 12.63 -13.65 -8.57
CA ASN A 71 11.46 -13.81 -7.71
C ASN A 71 10.77 -12.48 -7.41
N TYR A 72 11.53 -11.40 -7.23
CA TYR A 72 10.96 -10.08 -6.99
C TYR A 72 10.15 -9.58 -8.20
N GLN A 73 10.67 -9.81 -9.39
CA GLN A 73 9.96 -9.50 -10.64
C GLN A 73 8.67 -10.29 -10.78
N ASP A 74 8.69 -11.61 -10.52
CA ASP A 74 7.49 -12.46 -10.52
C ASP A 74 6.46 -11.94 -9.50
N PHE A 75 6.91 -11.58 -8.29
CA PHE A 75 6.05 -10.99 -7.26
C PHE A 75 5.37 -9.71 -7.75
N LEU A 76 6.11 -8.78 -8.34
CA LEU A 76 5.54 -7.54 -8.86
C LEU A 76 4.56 -7.79 -10.02
N ARG A 77 4.87 -8.72 -10.92
CA ARG A 77 3.93 -9.17 -11.97
C ARG A 77 2.61 -9.62 -11.35
N LEU A 78 2.67 -10.51 -10.35
CA LEU A 78 1.47 -11.04 -9.67
C LEU A 78 0.65 -9.95 -8.96
N ILE A 79 1.32 -9.06 -8.23
CA ILE A 79 0.63 -7.99 -7.48
C ILE A 79 -0.01 -6.96 -8.42
N ILE A 80 0.60 -6.71 -9.58
CA ILE A 80 0.16 -5.71 -10.55
C ILE A 80 -0.96 -6.26 -11.45
N THR A 81 -0.85 -7.51 -11.91
CA THR A 81 -1.86 -8.10 -12.82
C THR A 81 -3.01 -8.76 -12.08
N GLU A 82 -2.75 -9.35 -10.92
CA GLU A 82 -3.72 -10.16 -10.15
C GLU A 82 -4.35 -11.30 -10.98
N GLU A 83 -3.64 -11.81 -11.97
CA GLU A 83 -4.12 -12.90 -12.83
C GLU A 83 -3.93 -14.26 -12.15
N GLU A 84 -5.01 -15.03 -12.03
CA GLU A 84 -5.03 -16.31 -11.33
C GLU A 84 -4.21 -17.36 -12.08
N SER A 85 -4.26 -17.39 -13.42
CA SER A 85 -3.44 -18.27 -14.25
C SER A 85 -1.93 -18.03 -14.07
N LEU A 86 -1.51 -16.77 -13.96
CA LEU A 86 -0.13 -16.41 -13.69
C LEU A 86 0.30 -16.81 -12.27
N PHE A 87 -0.59 -16.68 -11.28
CA PHE A 87 -0.34 -17.14 -9.93
C PHE A 87 -0.12 -18.65 -9.86
N GLU A 88 -0.94 -19.44 -10.55
CA GLU A 88 -0.80 -20.90 -10.64
C GLU A 88 0.55 -21.27 -11.30
N GLU A 89 0.89 -20.65 -12.43
CA GLU A 89 2.15 -20.88 -13.15
C GLU A 89 3.37 -20.58 -12.30
N LEU A 90 3.44 -19.38 -11.71
CA LEU A 90 4.62 -18.91 -11.00
C LEU A 90 4.77 -19.53 -9.60
N SER A 91 3.69 -20.05 -9.00
CA SER A 91 3.73 -20.64 -7.67
C SER A 91 4.69 -21.85 -7.57
N ALA A 92 4.87 -22.58 -8.66
CA ALA A 92 5.82 -23.69 -8.74
C ALA A 92 7.29 -23.24 -8.58
N ASN A 93 7.63 -22.02 -8.99
CA ASN A 93 8.98 -21.48 -8.94
C ASN A 93 9.50 -21.29 -7.51
N LYS A 94 8.60 -20.98 -6.55
CA LYS A 94 8.98 -20.71 -5.17
C LYS A 94 9.80 -21.80 -4.53
N LYS A 95 9.35 -23.04 -4.64
CA LYS A 95 10.02 -24.21 -3.99
C LYS A 95 11.43 -24.40 -4.55
N THR A 96 11.57 -24.34 -5.86
CA THR A 96 12.86 -24.49 -6.55
C THR A 96 13.82 -23.36 -6.18
N ARG A 97 13.35 -22.11 -6.20
CA ARG A 97 14.16 -20.96 -5.81
C ARG A 97 14.63 -21.02 -4.36
N LEU A 98 13.73 -21.34 -3.42
CA LEU A 98 14.12 -21.51 -2.01
C LEU A 98 15.10 -22.65 -1.80
N ALA A 99 15.01 -23.75 -2.53
CA ALA A 99 15.98 -24.85 -2.46
C ALA A 99 17.40 -24.38 -2.86
N VAL A 100 17.51 -23.61 -3.95
CA VAL A 100 18.79 -23.04 -4.38
C VAL A 100 19.32 -22.00 -3.37
N LEU A 101 18.48 -21.06 -2.95
CA LEU A 101 18.84 -20.00 -2.00
C LEU A 101 19.29 -20.57 -0.64
N SER A 102 18.67 -21.65 -0.16
CA SER A 102 19.05 -22.30 1.10
C SER A 102 20.41 -23.02 1.05
N GLY A 103 20.91 -23.34 -0.15
CA GLY A 103 22.22 -23.92 -0.38
C GLY A 103 23.35 -22.90 -0.51
N GLY A 104 23.08 -21.60 -0.46
CA GLY A 104 24.07 -20.54 -0.60
C GLY A 104 24.95 -20.33 0.65
N ASP A 105 25.85 -19.34 0.58
CA ASP A 105 26.79 -19.01 1.64
C ASP A 105 26.07 -18.54 2.92
N LYS A 106 26.13 -19.34 3.97
CA LYS A 106 25.49 -19.10 5.27
C LYS A 106 26.13 -17.96 6.07
N ASN A 107 27.36 -17.56 5.74
CA ASN A 107 28.08 -16.46 6.38
C ASN A 107 27.73 -15.10 5.75
N SER A 108 26.91 -15.09 4.71
CA SER A 108 26.46 -13.86 4.06
C SER A 108 25.18 -13.33 4.71
N PRO A 109 25.07 -12.02 5.00
CA PRO A 109 23.84 -11.42 5.50
C PRO A 109 22.66 -11.52 4.51
N TRP A 110 22.95 -11.77 3.24
CA TRP A 110 21.94 -12.00 2.21
C TRP A 110 21.28 -13.38 2.31
N HIS A 111 21.96 -14.38 2.92
CA HIS A 111 21.48 -15.77 2.92
C HIS A 111 20.07 -15.92 3.52
N LEU A 112 19.87 -15.46 4.74
CA LEU A 112 18.56 -15.54 5.41
C LEU A 112 17.61 -14.46 4.90
N TYR A 113 18.13 -13.29 4.54
CA TYR A 113 17.34 -12.16 4.03
C TYR A 113 16.59 -12.50 2.74
N VAL A 114 17.26 -13.05 1.72
CA VAL A 114 16.60 -13.36 0.45
C VAL A 114 15.54 -14.46 0.61
N GLN A 115 15.77 -15.42 1.50
CA GLN A 115 14.78 -16.45 1.83
C GLN A 115 13.57 -15.85 2.56
N ALA A 116 13.81 -14.88 3.46
CA ALA A 116 12.74 -14.13 4.12
C ALA A 116 11.93 -13.31 3.13
N GLN A 117 12.60 -12.59 2.23
CA GLN A 117 11.95 -11.81 1.16
C GLN A 117 11.07 -12.70 0.27
N VAL A 118 11.58 -13.83 -0.21
CA VAL A 118 10.80 -14.76 -1.03
C VAL A 118 9.55 -15.23 -0.28
N ASN A 119 9.68 -15.63 1.00
CA ASN A 119 8.51 -16.04 1.79
C ASN A 119 7.52 -14.89 2.00
N LEU A 120 7.98 -13.68 2.28
CA LEU A 120 7.12 -12.51 2.47
C LEU A 120 6.39 -12.11 1.19
N GLN A 121 7.09 -12.05 0.06
CA GLN A 121 6.51 -11.75 -1.25
C GLN A 121 5.41 -12.76 -1.62
N TRP A 122 5.65 -14.05 -1.42
CA TRP A 122 4.66 -15.09 -1.65
C TRP A 122 3.52 -15.04 -0.65
N ALA A 123 3.76 -14.67 0.61
CA ALA A 123 2.68 -14.44 1.58
C ALA A 123 1.71 -13.34 1.10
N PHE A 124 2.24 -12.21 0.61
CA PHE A 124 1.41 -11.14 0.06
C PHE A 124 0.67 -11.56 -1.23
N ALA A 125 1.33 -12.28 -2.14
CA ALA A 125 0.68 -12.83 -3.32
C ALA A 125 -0.49 -13.76 -2.91
N ARG A 126 -0.28 -14.69 -1.98
CA ARG A 126 -1.33 -15.60 -1.50
C ARG A 126 -2.49 -14.89 -0.82
N LEU A 127 -2.24 -13.81 -0.08
CA LEU A 127 -3.32 -12.98 0.49
C LEU A 127 -4.22 -12.39 -0.61
N LYS A 128 -3.64 -12.00 -1.75
CA LYS A 128 -4.38 -11.52 -2.91
C LYS A 128 -5.31 -12.58 -3.52
N PHE A 129 -4.86 -13.83 -3.50
CA PHE A 129 -5.60 -14.97 -4.08
C PHE A 129 -6.39 -15.79 -3.04
N GLY A 130 -6.51 -15.30 -1.79
CA GLY A 130 -7.36 -15.89 -0.75
C GLY A 130 -6.77 -17.09 -0.01
N GLU A 131 -5.48 -17.40 -0.20
CA GLU A 131 -4.79 -18.50 0.47
C GLU A 131 -4.27 -18.09 1.87
N TYR A 132 -5.16 -17.67 2.77
CA TYR A 132 -4.81 -17.02 4.04
C TYR A 132 -3.98 -17.90 4.98
N THR A 133 -4.24 -19.19 5.05
CA THR A 133 -3.52 -20.12 5.95
C THR A 133 -2.06 -20.27 5.54
N THR A 134 -1.82 -20.49 4.25
CA THR A 134 -0.46 -20.61 3.69
C THR A 134 0.28 -19.27 3.82
N ALA A 135 -0.40 -18.16 3.53
CA ALA A 135 0.17 -16.82 3.69
C ALA A 135 0.62 -16.55 5.13
N ALA A 136 -0.18 -16.92 6.14
CA ALA A 136 0.18 -16.76 7.54
C ALA A 136 1.42 -17.59 7.92
N ALA A 137 1.53 -18.83 7.45
CA ALA A 137 2.70 -19.68 7.69
C ALA A 137 3.97 -19.09 7.03
N GLU A 138 3.85 -18.57 5.81
CA GLU A 138 4.95 -17.94 5.08
C GLU A 138 5.39 -16.63 5.73
N LEU A 139 4.44 -15.81 6.20
CA LEU A 139 4.71 -14.59 6.95
C LEU A 139 5.50 -14.88 8.23
N ASN A 140 5.06 -15.88 8.99
CA ASN A 140 5.76 -16.31 10.21
C ASN A 140 7.18 -16.82 9.91
N ARG A 141 7.34 -17.58 8.82
CA ARG A 141 8.67 -18.05 8.39
C ARG A 141 9.57 -16.89 8.01
N ALA A 142 9.07 -15.92 7.24
CA ALA A 142 9.81 -14.71 6.89
C ALA A 142 10.27 -13.95 8.14
N TYR A 143 9.36 -13.72 9.09
CA TYR A 143 9.68 -13.03 10.33
C TYR A 143 10.80 -13.71 11.13
N ARG A 144 10.72 -15.05 11.31
CA ARG A 144 11.78 -15.81 12.02
C ARG A 144 13.14 -15.72 11.35
N LEU A 145 13.18 -15.80 10.02
CA LEU A 145 14.42 -15.65 9.25
C LEU A 145 15.02 -14.25 9.41
N LEU A 146 14.18 -13.20 9.44
CA LEU A 146 14.63 -11.83 9.64
C LEU A 146 15.18 -11.60 11.06
N ILE A 147 14.53 -12.16 12.09
CA ILE A 147 15.02 -12.08 13.47
C ILE A 147 16.37 -12.79 13.59
N GLN A 148 16.49 -14.00 13.07
CA GLN A 148 17.77 -14.73 13.07
C GLN A 148 18.86 -13.97 12.31
N ASN A 149 18.52 -13.37 11.17
CA ASN A 149 19.47 -12.56 10.39
C ASN A 149 19.89 -11.30 11.15
N GLN A 150 18.98 -10.66 11.89
CA GLN A 150 19.27 -9.49 12.71
C GLN A 150 20.23 -9.80 13.87
N GLU A 151 20.12 -10.99 14.45
CA GLU A 151 21.04 -11.46 15.50
C GLU A 151 22.45 -11.71 14.96
N LEU A 152 22.54 -12.29 13.75
CA LEU A 152 23.83 -12.61 13.13
C LEU A 152 24.50 -11.39 12.48
N PHE A 153 23.71 -10.49 11.90
CA PHE A 153 24.17 -9.34 11.10
C PHE A 153 23.38 -8.06 11.47
N PRO A 154 23.56 -7.51 12.68
CA PRO A 154 22.76 -6.38 13.18
C PRO A 154 22.88 -5.11 12.32
N GLU A 155 24.01 -4.91 11.61
CA GLU A 155 24.26 -3.73 10.77
C GLU A 155 23.77 -3.90 9.32
N PHE A 156 23.07 -4.99 9.00
CA PHE A 156 22.58 -5.22 7.65
C PHE A 156 21.26 -4.47 7.41
N SER A 157 21.36 -3.25 6.88
CA SER A 157 20.24 -2.30 6.69
C SER A 157 19.07 -2.83 5.88
N PRO A 158 19.24 -3.65 4.80
CA PRO A 158 18.10 -4.26 4.12
C PRO A 158 17.22 -5.11 5.05
N ASN A 159 17.83 -5.85 5.99
CA ASN A 159 17.09 -6.63 6.99
C ASN A 159 16.30 -5.73 7.95
N GLN A 160 16.92 -4.62 8.38
CA GLN A 160 16.27 -3.65 9.26
C GLN A 160 15.04 -3.01 8.60
N ALA A 161 15.09 -2.68 7.29
CA ALA A 161 13.96 -2.14 6.57
C ALA A 161 12.77 -3.11 6.54
N LEU A 162 13.05 -4.37 6.25
CA LEU A 162 12.02 -5.39 6.18
C LEU A 162 11.43 -5.73 7.55
N LEU A 163 12.25 -5.76 8.60
CA LEU A 163 11.77 -5.87 9.99
C LEU A 163 10.94 -4.65 10.38
N GLY A 164 11.33 -3.45 9.97
CA GLY A 164 10.54 -2.24 10.18
C GLY A 164 9.13 -2.35 9.59
N LEU A 165 9.00 -2.83 8.35
CA LEU A 165 7.70 -3.14 7.74
C LEU A 165 6.94 -4.19 8.58
N MET A 166 7.58 -5.30 8.94
CA MET A 166 6.94 -6.36 9.73
C MET A 166 6.43 -5.85 11.08
N HIS A 167 7.21 -5.01 11.80
CA HIS A 167 6.78 -4.41 13.06
C HIS A 167 5.54 -3.51 12.88
N ILE A 168 5.47 -2.73 11.79
CA ILE A 168 4.27 -1.93 11.48
C ILE A 168 3.06 -2.82 11.25
N LEU A 169 3.20 -3.85 10.41
CA LEU A 169 2.10 -4.77 10.08
C LEU A 169 1.60 -5.50 11.34
N ILE A 170 2.52 -6.01 12.17
CA ILE A 170 2.18 -6.70 13.43
C ILE A 170 1.50 -5.72 14.40
N GLY A 171 2.06 -4.52 14.58
CA GLY A 171 1.50 -3.49 15.45
C GLY A 171 0.16 -2.92 14.95
N SER A 172 -0.20 -3.18 13.70
CA SER A 172 -1.48 -2.77 13.09
C SER A 172 -2.54 -3.88 13.13
N ILE A 173 -2.21 -5.08 13.65
CA ILE A 173 -3.17 -6.16 13.84
C ILE A 173 -4.23 -5.72 14.87
N PRO A 174 -5.52 -5.76 14.52
CA PRO A 174 -6.58 -5.39 15.45
C PRO A 174 -6.58 -6.26 16.73
N ASP A 175 -6.88 -5.66 17.89
CA ASP A 175 -6.86 -6.33 19.21
C ASP A 175 -7.58 -7.69 19.22
N ARG A 176 -8.72 -7.80 18.51
CA ARG A 176 -9.50 -9.07 18.41
C ARG A 176 -8.71 -10.21 17.75
N TYR A 177 -7.64 -9.91 17.01
CA TYR A 177 -6.76 -10.86 16.33
C TYR A 177 -5.36 -10.89 16.93
N SER A 178 -5.08 -10.14 18.01
CA SER A 178 -3.76 -10.08 18.67
C SER A 178 -3.30 -11.46 19.17
N TRP A 179 -4.24 -12.32 19.51
CA TRP A 179 -3.95 -13.72 19.89
C TRP A 179 -3.23 -14.49 18.76
N ILE A 180 -3.48 -14.15 17.48
CA ILE A 180 -2.78 -14.77 16.34
C ILE A 180 -1.30 -14.38 16.35
N ALA A 181 -1.02 -13.06 16.53
CA ALA A 181 0.35 -12.58 16.65
C ALA A 181 1.07 -13.24 17.84
N GLN A 182 0.41 -13.36 18.99
CA GLN A 182 0.95 -14.02 20.16
C GLN A 182 1.21 -15.52 19.91
N ALA A 183 0.25 -16.25 19.32
CA ALA A 183 0.39 -17.67 18.99
C ALA A 183 1.56 -17.94 18.01
N LEU A 184 1.84 -17.00 17.11
CA LEU A 184 2.93 -17.07 16.15
C LEU A 184 4.25 -16.45 16.68
N SER A 185 4.26 -15.94 17.93
CA SER A 185 5.40 -15.24 18.53
C SER A 185 5.88 -14.05 17.66
N LEU A 186 4.94 -13.32 17.08
CA LEU A 186 5.21 -12.12 16.31
C LEU A 186 5.21 -10.91 17.25
N HIS A 187 6.31 -10.17 17.28
CA HIS A 187 6.49 -9.00 18.13
C HIS A 187 6.82 -7.77 17.28
N GLY A 188 6.20 -6.64 17.60
CA GLY A 188 6.44 -5.38 16.92
C GLY A 188 5.35 -4.37 17.18
N THR A 189 5.71 -3.09 17.08
CA THR A 189 4.77 -1.98 17.19
C THR A 189 4.87 -1.09 15.95
N TYR A 190 3.78 -0.40 15.63
CA TYR A 190 3.75 0.58 14.55
C TYR A 190 4.87 1.64 14.71
N SER A 191 5.02 2.21 15.92
CA SER A 191 6.02 3.23 16.20
C SER A 191 7.45 2.73 16.04
N GLN A 192 7.75 1.51 16.50
CA GLN A 192 9.08 0.91 16.35
C GLN A 192 9.46 0.75 14.87
N GLY A 193 8.57 0.19 14.07
CA GLY A 193 8.85 -0.02 12.66
C GLY A 193 8.98 1.30 11.89
N LEU A 194 8.14 2.29 12.17
CA LEU A 194 8.21 3.60 11.54
C LEU A 194 9.52 4.33 11.87
N THR A 195 9.98 4.26 13.15
CA THR A 195 11.26 4.84 13.56
C THR A 195 12.42 4.21 12.82
N THR A 196 12.41 2.88 12.66
CA THR A 196 13.42 2.16 11.87
C THR A 196 13.46 2.64 10.43
N LEU A 197 12.31 2.71 9.73
CA LEU A 197 12.27 3.17 8.35
C LEU A 197 12.73 4.62 8.19
N LYS A 198 12.32 5.52 9.09
CA LYS A 198 12.78 6.92 9.08
C LYS A 198 14.29 7.04 9.30
N LYS A 199 14.87 6.23 10.20
CA LYS A 199 16.33 6.21 10.42
C LYS A 199 17.07 5.83 9.14
N LEU A 200 16.63 4.77 8.46
CA LEU A 200 17.27 4.29 7.22
C LEU A 200 17.21 5.31 6.07
N LEU A 201 16.11 6.06 5.93
CA LEU A 201 15.99 7.12 4.93
C LEU A 201 16.94 8.30 5.16
N ASN A 202 17.27 8.59 6.41
CA ASN A 202 18.14 9.73 6.76
C ASN A 202 19.62 9.34 6.86
N ASP A 203 19.95 8.06 6.72
CA ASP A 203 21.31 7.53 6.82
C ASP A 203 21.99 7.54 5.45
N LYS A 204 22.94 8.44 5.24
CA LYS A 204 23.66 8.60 3.97
C LYS A 204 24.51 7.38 3.63
N GLU A 205 25.17 6.76 4.63
CA GLU A 205 26.00 5.59 4.41
C GLU A 205 25.16 4.41 3.92
N VAL A 206 23.94 4.26 4.46
CA VAL A 206 22.97 3.27 4.00
C VAL A 206 22.56 3.55 2.54
N GLY A 207 22.28 4.82 2.21
CA GLY A 207 21.90 5.21 0.85
C GLY A 207 23.01 4.96 -0.19
N GLU A 208 24.26 5.20 0.17
CA GLU A 208 25.43 4.92 -0.69
C GLU A 208 25.66 3.42 -0.86
N LYS A 209 25.58 2.66 0.23
CA LYS A 209 25.83 1.21 0.24
C LYS A 209 24.68 0.39 -0.39
N TYR A 210 23.45 0.83 -0.21
CA TYR A 210 22.23 0.14 -0.66
C TYR A 210 21.29 1.11 -1.41
N PRO A 211 21.66 1.61 -2.59
CA PRO A 211 20.90 2.66 -3.27
C PRO A 211 19.45 2.26 -3.62
N PHE A 212 19.17 0.97 -3.85
CA PHE A 212 17.84 0.43 -4.07
C PHE A 212 16.92 0.59 -2.84
N LEU A 213 17.50 0.58 -1.63
CA LEU A 213 16.74 0.59 -0.39
C LEU A 213 15.99 1.91 -0.19
N HIS A 214 16.51 3.01 -0.72
CA HIS A 214 15.85 4.31 -0.63
C HIS A 214 14.48 4.30 -1.34
N ALA A 215 14.43 3.78 -2.57
CA ALA A 215 13.18 3.65 -3.32
C ALA A 215 12.17 2.72 -2.63
N GLU A 216 12.63 1.57 -2.12
CA GLU A 216 11.78 0.64 -1.38
C GLU A 216 11.21 1.26 -0.11
N VAL A 217 12.04 1.94 0.68
CA VAL A 217 11.57 2.56 1.93
C VAL A 217 10.60 3.70 1.64
N ILE A 218 10.79 4.49 0.57
CA ILE A 218 9.81 5.50 0.15
C ILE A 218 8.47 4.83 -0.20
N PHE A 219 8.50 3.73 -0.97
CA PHE A 219 7.29 2.97 -1.29
C PHE A 219 6.60 2.45 -0.03
N LEU A 220 7.34 1.80 0.86
CA LEU A 220 6.84 1.28 2.13
C LEU A 220 6.28 2.39 3.03
N MET A 221 6.98 3.51 3.17
CA MET A 221 6.53 4.66 3.96
C MET A 221 5.24 5.26 3.38
N SER A 222 5.14 5.42 2.05
CA SER A 222 3.91 5.87 1.39
C SER A 222 2.75 4.93 1.69
N PHE A 223 2.98 3.63 1.57
CA PHE A 223 1.99 2.60 1.83
C PHE A 223 1.55 2.56 3.30
N VAL A 224 2.49 2.54 4.24
CA VAL A 224 2.15 2.44 5.66
C VAL A 224 1.50 3.71 6.20
N THR A 225 1.96 4.88 5.77
CA THR A 225 1.35 6.15 6.18
C THR A 225 -0.07 6.29 5.64
N SER A 226 -0.31 5.81 4.41
CA SER A 226 -1.64 5.81 3.81
C SER A 226 -2.63 4.86 4.50
N ASN A 227 -2.18 3.68 4.92
CA ASN A 227 -3.10 2.63 5.35
C ASN A 227 -3.18 2.44 6.87
N PHE A 228 -2.13 2.79 7.60
CA PHE A 228 -2.00 2.43 9.02
C PHE A 228 -1.72 3.62 9.94
N SER A 229 -1.31 4.81 9.41
CA SER A 229 -0.97 5.94 10.27
C SER A 229 -2.19 6.45 11.06
N PRO A 230 -2.12 6.46 12.38
CA PRO A 230 -3.13 7.08 13.23
C PRO A 230 -2.88 8.58 13.48
N PHE A 231 -1.75 9.14 13.00
CA PHE A 231 -1.26 10.46 13.39
C PHE A 231 -1.10 11.43 12.20
N PRO A 232 -1.70 12.64 12.27
CA PRO A 232 -1.55 13.69 11.23
C PRO A 232 -0.11 14.13 10.99
N ASP A 233 0.73 14.19 12.05
CA ASP A 233 2.13 14.65 11.97
C ASP A 233 3.01 13.78 11.08
N GLU A 234 2.70 12.50 10.98
CA GLU A 234 3.39 11.57 10.09
C GLU A 234 3.12 11.88 8.63
N SER A 235 1.90 12.28 8.31
CA SER A 235 1.53 12.71 6.96
C SER A 235 2.32 13.95 6.52
N ALA A 236 2.52 14.93 7.41
CA ALA A 236 3.34 16.10 7.11
C ALA A 236 4.82 15.74 6.88
N GLY A 237 5.37 14.80 7.65
CA GLY A 237 6.71 14.26 7.43
C GLY A 237 6.85 13.57 6.09
N MET A 238 5.85 12.78 5.70
CA MET A 238 5.81 12.10 4.40
C MET A 238 5.71 13.10 3.24
N VAL A 239 4.90 14.15 3.35
CA VAL A 239 4.83 15.21 2.33
C VAL A 239 6.22 15.82 2.10
N ARG A 240 6.94 16.21 3.17
CA ARG A 240 8.30 16.78 3.06
C ARG A 240 9.27 15.81 2.37
N LEU A 241 9.20 14.53 2.68
CA LEU A 241 10.01 13.50 2.03
C LEU A 241 9.71 13.42 0.54
N LEU A 242 8.43 13.30 0.17
CA LEU A 242 8.01 13.19 -1.23
C LEU A 242 8.32 14.45 -2.06
N GLU A 243 8.41 15.63 -1.43
CA GLU A 243 8.70 16.90 -2.08
C GLU A 243 10.19 17.23 -2.15
N SER A 244 11.08 16.42 -1.55
CA SER A 244 12.52 16.60 -1.72
C SER A 244 12.94 16.36 -3.18
N SER A 245 13.89 17.14 -3.71
CA SER A 245 14.32 17.06 -5.10
C SER A 245 14.81 15.67 -5.49
N GLN A 246 15.61 15.04 -4.63
CA GLN A 246 16.10 13.68 -4.85
C GLN A 246 14.97 12.65 -4.96
N THR A 247 13.98 12.74 -4.06
CA THR A 247 12.83 11.81 -4.07
C THR A 247 11.93 12.04 -5.28
N GLN A 248 11.71 13.30 -5.68
CA GLN A 248 10.92 13.64 -6.87
C GLN A 248 11.51 13.04 -8.15
N GLU A 249 12.83 13.12 -8.33
CA GLU A 249 13.49 12.49 -9.48
C GLU A 249 13.26 10.98 -9.52
N MET A 250 13.38 10.30 -8.38
CA MET A 250 13.13 8.85 -8.27
C MET A 250 11.66 8.50 -8.56
N ILE A 251 10.72 9.29 -8.02
CA ILE A 251 9.28 9.08 -8.24
C ILE A 251 8.96 9.12 -9.73
N LEU A 252 9.42 10.16 -10.44
CA LEU A 252 9.11 10.36 -11.86
C LEU A 252 9.68 9.28 -12.78
N GLN A 253 10.64 8.49 -12.31
CA GLN A 253 11.23 7.39 -13.06
C GLN A 253 10.59 6.02 -12.77
N SER A 254 9.72 5.90 -11.75
CA SER A 254 9.14 4.62 -11.32
C SER A 254 7.61 4.68 -11.27
N PRO A 255 6.91 3.90 -12.13
CA PRO A 255 5.45 3.78 -12.05
C PRO A 255 4.96 3.31 -10.65
N LEU A 256 5.74 2.48 -9.96
CA LEU A 256 5.42 2.03 -8.59
C LEU A 256 5.44 3.19 -7.60
N LEU A 257 6.46 4.04 -7.64
CA LEU A 257 6.57 5.20 -6.75
C LEU A 257 5.52 6.27 -7.09
N ILE A 258 5.20 6.46 -8.37
CA ILE A 258 4.09 7.34 -8.78
C ILE A 258 2.77 6.83 -8.20
N TYR A 259 2.49 5.52 -8.31
CA TYR A 259 1.28 4.94 -7.74
C TYR A 259 1.20 5.18 -6.23
N ALA A 260 2.24 4.84 -5.48
CA ALA A 260 2.27 4.96 -4.04
C ALA A 260 2.15 6.43 -3.58
N SER A 261 2.87 7.34 -4.23
CA SER A 261 2.86 8.77 -3.91
C SER A 261 1.53 9.44 -4.29
N ALA A 262 0.97 9.11 -5.45
CA ALA A 262 -0.33 9.64 -5.88
C ALA A 262 -1.45 9.15 -4.96
N ALA A 263 -1.46 7.87 -4.59
CA ALA A 263 -2.43 7.32 -3.64
C ALA A 263 -2.33 8.01 -2.27
N PHE A 264 -1.11 8.25 -1.78
CA PHE A 264 -0.88 9.02 -0.57
C PHE A 264 -1.43 10.45 -0.67
N TYR A 265 -1.11 11.21 -1.72
CA TYR A 265 -1.61 12.57 -1.89
C TYR A 265 -3.14 12.63 -2.01
N MET A 266 -3.77 11.69 -2.72
CA MET A 266 -5.23 11.61 -2.78
C MET A 266 -5.85 11.40 -1.40
N GLN A 267 -5.27 10.54 -0.58
CA GLN A 267 -5.77 10.30 0.77
C GLN A 267 -5.65 11.55 1.67
N GLN A 268 -4.60 12.36 1.46
CA GLN A 268 -4.42 13.62 2.17
C GLN A 268 -5.33 14.74 1.64
N GLY A 269 -6.17 14.48 0.61
CA GLY A 269 -6.97 15.51 -0.04
C GLY A 269 -6.16 16.43 -0.95
N ASN A 270 -4.95 16.05 -1.34
CA ASN A 270 -4.11 16.81 -2.26
C ASN A 270 -4.18 16.21 -3.67
N ASN A 271 -5.40 16.23 -4.21
CA ASN A 271 -5.73 15.55 -5.46
C ASN A 271 -5.03 16.16 -6.69
N ASP A 272 -4.76 17.47 -6.69
CA ASP A 272 -4.06 18.12 -7.80
C ASP A 272 -2.59 17.68 -7.88
N LYS A 273 -1.91 17.49 -6.74
CA LYS A 273 -0.57 16.86 -6.69
C LYS A 273 -0.58 15.43 -7.24
N ALA A 274 -1.56 14.64 -6.86
CA ALA A 274 -1.73 13.29 -7.38
C ALA A 274 -1.91 13.30 -8.90
N LEU A 275 -2.78 14.16 -9.43
CA LEU A 275 -2.97 14.33 -10.88
C LEU A 275 -1.71 14.76 -11.58
N GLN A 276 -0.93 15.67 -11.01
CA GLN A 276 0.37 16.09 -11.55
C GLN A 276 1.31 14.90 -11.70
N LEU A 277 1.48 14.08 -10.65
CA LEU A 277 2.34 12.88 -10.72
C LEU A 277 1.84 11.88 -11.75
N LEU A 278 0.53 11.59 -11.74
CA LEU A 278 -0.09 10.64 -12.67
C LEU A 278 0.02 11.08 -14.14
N SER A 279 0.04 12.40 -14.42
CA SER A 279 0.20 12.93 -15.78
C SER A 279 1.65 12.87 -16.29
N HIS A 280 2.63 12.76 -15.38
CA HIS A 280 4.05 12.64 -15.73
C HIS A 280 4.57 11.20 -15.63
N ARG A 281 3.68 10.23 -15.50
CA ARG A 281 4.08 8.81 -15.41
C ARG A 281 4.84 8.40 -16.68
N PRO A 282 5.91 7.62 -16.52
CA PRO A 282 6.60 7.08 -17.68
C PRO A 282 5.69 6.08 -18.41
N GLU A 283 5.64 6.17 -19.72
CA GLU A 283 4.81 5.35 -20.61
C GLU A 283 5.67 4.71 -21.71
N GLY A 284 5.09 3.74 -22.41
CA GLY A 284 5.70 3.05 -23.54
C GLY A 284 5.97 1.57 -23.30
N SER A 285 6.33 0.86 -24.37
CA SER A 285 6.45 -0.62 -24.39
C SER A 285 7.56 -1.18 -23.51
N ARG A 286 8.53 -0.35 -23.11
CA ARG A 286 9.61 -0.76 -22.19
C ARG A 286 9.18 -0.96 -20.75
N TYR A 287 7.99 -0.42 -20.36
CA TYR A 287 7.45 -0.57 -19.02
C TYR A 287 6.41 -1.67 -18.97
N PHE A 288 6.46 -2.49 -17.91
CA PHE A 288 5.42 -3.47 -17.67
C PHE A 288 4.06 -2.77 -17.41
N PRO A 289 2.96 -3.21 -18.05
CA PRO A 289 1.66 -2.56 -17.92
C PRO A 289 1.16 -2.49 -16.47
N PHE A 290 0.92 -1.28 -15.98
CA PHE A 290 0.42 -1.04 -14.64
C PHE A 290 -0.96 -0.37 -14.68
N HIS A 291 -1.98 -1.16 -14.97
CA HIS A 291 -3.36 -0.69 -15.18
C HIS A 291 -3.99 0.03 -13.99
N TYR A 292 -3.51 -0.20 -12.77
CA TYR A 292 -3.96 0.54 -11.60
C TYR A 292 -3.72 2.06 -11.69
N LEU A 293 -2.74 2.51 -12.46
CA LEU A 293 -2.53 3.93 -12.71
C LEU A 293 -3.69 4.55 -13.50
N GLU A 294 -4.31 3.79 -14.42
CA GLU A 294 -5.54 4.23 -15.09
C GLU A 294 -6.70 4.37 -14.11
N TYR A 295 -6.92 3.34 -13.26
CA TYR A 295 -7.95 3.41 -12.22
C TYR A 295 -7.74 4.61 -11.30
N LEU A 296 -6.53 4.80 -10.77
CA LEU A 296 -6.20 5.89 -9.86
C LEU A 296 -6.36 7.27 -10.51
N THR A 297 -5.96 7.41 -11.79
CA THR A 297 -6.19 8.63 -12.57
C THR A 297 -7.68 8.90 -12.75
N GLY A 298 -8.47 7.87 -13.04
CA GLY A 298 -9.92 7.96 -13.12
C GLY A 298 -10.54 8.48 -11.82
N VAL A 299 -10.15 7.94 -10.67
CA VAL A 299 -10.62 8.37 -9.34
C VAL A 299 -10.22 9.83 -9.07
N ALA A 300 -8.96 10.18 -9.31
CA ALA A 300 -8.47 11.54 -9.07
C ALA A 300 -9.19 12.58 -9.95
N ARG A 301 -9.47 12.27 -11.21
CA ARG A 301 -10.25 13.14 -12.11
C ARG A 301 -11.72 13.21 -11.68
N LEU A 302 -12.33 12.10 -11.29
CA LEU A 302 -13.70 12.05 -10.81
C LEU A 302 -13.88 12.87 -9.53
N ASN A 303 -12.94 12.83 -8.60
CA ASN A 303 -12.94 13.66 -7.40
C ASN A 303 -12.89 15.18 -7.71
N LYS A 304 -12.45 15.56 -8.90
CA LYS A 304 -12.47 16.94 -9.41
C LYS A 304 -13.73 17.24 -10.25
N LEU A 305 -14.59 16.25 -10.46
CA LEU A 305 -15.71 16.24 -11.40
C LEU A 305 -15.27 16.49 -12.86
N ASP A 306 -14.07 16.05 -13.21
CA ASP A 306 -13.51 16.16 -14.57
C ASP A 306 -14.10 15.05 -15.46
N PRO A 307 -14.77 15.41 -16.59
CA PRO A 307 -15.36 14.44 -17.50
C PRO A 307 -14.35 13.45 -18.13
N GLY A 308 -13.08 13.81 -18.17
CA GLY A 308 -12.00 12.92 -18.63
C GLY A 308 -11.84 11.66 -17.77
N ALA A 309 -12.40 11.62 -16.55
CA ALA A 309 -12.38 10.44 -15.68
C ALA A 309 -12.92 9.18 -16.38
N ARG A 310 -13.97 9.34 -17.20
CA ARG A 310 -14.65 8.24 -17.90
C ARG A 310 -13.68 7.41 -18.75
N LEU A 311 -12.82 8.07 -19.50
CA LEU A 311 -11.85 7.40 -20.39
C LEU A 311 -10.91 6.48 -19.61
N HIS A 312 -10.42 6.92 -18.46
CA HIS A 312 -9.49 6.17 -17.64
C HIS A 312 -10.13 4.92 -17.03
N PHE A 313 -11.36 5.01 -16.52
CA PHE A 313 -12.09 3.83 -16.06
C PHE A 313 -12.40 2.84 -17.18
N LEU A 314 -12.76 3.32 -18.38
CA LEU A 314 -12.98 2.45 -19.53
C LEU A 314 -11.70 1.73 -19.95
N ARG A 315 -10.55 2.42 -20.00
CA ARG A 315 -9.25 1.80 -20.28
C ARG A 315 -8.93 0.74 -19.24
N PHE A 316 -9.17 1.03 -17.95
CA PHE A 316 -8.94 0.07 -16.88
C PHE A 316 -9.78 -1.20 -17.05
N VAL A 317 -11.10 -1.11 -17.18
CA VAL A 317 -11.97 -2.30 -17.26
C VAL A 317 -11.82 -3.09 -18.56
N VAL A 318 -11.27 -2.47 -19.62
CA VAL A 318 -10.98 -3.15 -20.89
C VAL A 318 -9.65 -3.89 -20.82
N SER A 319 -8.64 -3.34 -20.18
CA SER A 319 -7.27 -3.88 -20.20
C SER A 319 -6.93 -4.75 -18.99
N PHE A 320 -7.47 -4.45 -17.81
CA PHE A 320 -7.18 -5.18 -16.58
C PHE A 320 -7.98 -6.48 -16.49
N ARG A 321 -7.30 -7.60 -16.16
CA ARG A 321 -7.89 -8.94 -16.05
C ARG A 321 -7.85 -9.50 -14.63
N GLY A 322 -7.33 -8.71 -13.69
CA GLY A 322 -7.20 -9.11 -12.29
C GLY A 322 -8.51 -9.04 -11.51
N ARG A 323 -8.41 -9.09 -10.19
CA ARG A 323 -9.52 -9.32 -9.27
C ARG A 323 -10.16 -8.03 -8.74
N ASN A 324 -9.33 -7.06 -8.30
CA ASN A 324 -9.76 -5.92 -7.52
C ASN A 324 -10.07 -4.68 -8.37
N PHE A 325 -10.91 -3.80 -7.84
CA PHE A 325 -11.32 -2.52 -8.40
C PHE A 325 -12.20 -2.60 -9.67
N ILE A 326 -12.52 -3.79 -10.19
CA ILE A 326 -13.40 -3.93 -11.38
C ILE A 326 -14.81 -3.44 -11.08
N LYS A 327 -15.42 -3.90 -9.97
CA LYS A 327 -16.76 -3.46 -9.57
C LYS A 327 -16.78 -1.97 -9.25
N SER A 328 -15.76 -1.51 -8.54
CA SER A 328 -15.58 -0.10 -8.19
C SER A 328 -15.41 0.78 -9.42
N ALA A 329 -14.68 0.35 -10.44
CA ALA A 329 -14.56 1.09 -11.71
C ALA A 329 -15.91 1.23 -12.43
N TYR A 330 -16.71 0.15 -12.48
CA TYR A 330 -18.06 0.22 -13.03
C TYR A 330 -19.00 1.11 -12.20
N GLN A 331 -18.87 1.11 -10.88
CA GLN A 331 -19.60 2.05 -10.01
C GLN A 331 -19.22 3.50 -10.29
N HIS A 332 -17.95 3.81 -10.48
CA HIS A 332 -17.50 5.16 -10.84
C HIS A 332 -18.01 5.57 -12.23
N LEU A 333 -18.04 4.66 -13.20
CA LEU A 333 -18.70 4.92 -14.50
C LEU A 333 -20.19 5.20 -14.33
N ALA A 334 -20.88 4.46 -13.46
CA ALA A 334 -22.28 4.73 -13.13
C ALA A 334 -22.45 6.13 -12.52
N TRP A 335 -21.61 6.53 -11.57
CA TRP A 335 -21.66 7.87 -10.97
C TRP A 335 -21.47 8.99 -12.00
N ILE A 336 -20.55 8.80 -12.98
CA ILE A 336 -20.36 9.75 -14.08
C ILE A 336 -21.65 9.89 -14.90
N GLU A 337 -22.31 8.80 -15.26
CA GLU A 337 -23.58 8.86 -15.98
C GLU A 337 -24.67 9.56 -15.18
N LEU A 338 -24.75 9.27 -13.87
CA LEU A 338 -25.73 9.90 -12.99
C LEU A 338 -25.50 11.41 -12.87
N ILE A 339 -24.26 11.83 -12.69
CA ILE A 339 -23.86 13.26 -12.62
C ILE A 339 -24.18 13.98 -13.92
N ASN A 340 -24.10 13.30 -15.05
CA ASN A 340 -24.44 13.83 -16.37
C ASN A 340 -25.95 13.75 -16.71
N GLY A 341 -26.80 13.38 -15.77
CA GLY A 341 -28.24 13.30 -15.95
C GLY A 341 -28.74 12.10 -16.75
N ASN A 342 -27.95 11.00 -16.79
CA ASN A 342 -28.29 9.76 -17.47
C ASN A 342 -28.56 8.60 -16.48
N PRO A 343 -29.74 8.50 -15.85
CA PRO A 343 -30.08 7.42 -14.92
C PRO A 343 -30.06 6.03 -15.57
N ALA A 344 -30.39 5.93 -16.86
CA ALA A 344 -30.36 4.65 -17.58
C ALA A 344 -28.91 4.14 -17.74
N GLY A 345 -27.95 5.02 -18.05
CA GLY A 345 -26.53 4.72 -18.09
C GLY A 345 -26.01 4.30 -16.70
N TYR A 346 -26.44 5.00 -15.64
CA TYR A 346 -26.12 4.62 -14.27
C TYR A 346 -26.54 3.19 -13.96
N GLN A 347 -27.79 2.81 -14.24
CA GLN A 347 -28.29 1.46 -14.01
C GLN A 347 -27.55 0.41 -14.84
N SER A 348 -27.20 0.73 -16.09
CA SER A 348 -26.45 -0.17 -16.97
C SER A 348 -25.06 -0.50 -16.40
N TYR A 349 -24.33 0.52 -15.93
CA TYR A 349 -23.00 0.29 -15.33
C TYR A 349 -23.08 -0.39 -13.97
N LEU A 350 -24.10 -0.13 -13.14
CA LEU A 350 -24.32 -0.87 -11.89
C LEU A 350 -24.64 -2.35 -12.14
N LYS A 351 -25.39 -2.67 -13.20
CA LYS A 351 -25.58 -4.06 -13.62
C LYS A 351 -24.23 -4.72 -13.98
N SER A 352 -23.33 -3.99 -14.65
CA SER A 352 -21.98 -4.47 -14.92
C SER A 352 -21.17 -4.68 -13.64
N ALA A 353 -21.26 -3.76 -12.66
CA ALA A 353 -20.64 -3.90 -11.35
C ALA A 353 -21.18 -5.13 -10.57
N ALA A 354 -22.47 -5.45 -10.70
CA ALA A 354 -23.04 -6.64 -10.08
C ALA A 354 -22.47 -7.95 -10.64
N LEU A 355 -22.25 -7.99 -11.96
CA LEU A 355 -21.94 -9.22 -12.71
C LEU A 355 -20.45 -9.49 -12.90
N ARG A 356 -19.59 -8.46 -12.83
CA ARG A 356 -18.16 -8.56 -13.19
C ARG A 356 -17.26 -8.29 -12.00
N GLY A 357 -16.11 -8.97 -11.94
CA GLY A 357 -15.10 -8.82 -10.89
C GLY A 357 -15.50 -9.46 -9.57
N TYR A 358 -14.63 -9.35 -8.59
CA TYR A 358 -14.73 -9.97 -7.27
C TYR A 358 -15.13 -8.93 -6.21
N SER A 359 -15.53 -9.38 -5.03
CA SER A 359 -15.87 -8.52 -3.89
C SER A 359 -14.90 -8.79 -2.72
N ASP A 360 -13.59 -8.78 -3.02
CA ASP A 360 -12.57 -9.10 -2.02
C ASP A 360 -12.22 -7.86 -1.17
N ILE A 361 -12.13 -6.70 -1.80
CA ILE A 361 -11.81 -5.42 -1.14
C ILE A 361 -13.06 -4.57 -0.86
N ASP A 362 -12.94 -3.65 0.09
CA ASP A 362 -14.06 -2.83 0.56
C ASP A 362 -14.71 -1.98 -0.55
N SER A 363 -13.91 -1.42 -1.48
CA SER A 363 -14.45 -0.63 -2.60
C SER A 363 -15.35 -1.47 -3.51
N ASP A 364 -14.95 -2.71 -3.83
CA ASP A 364 -15.75 -3.62 -4.66
C ASP A 364 -16.97 -4.15 -3.91
N LYS A 365 -16.87 -4.41 -2.58
CA LYS A 365 -18.03 -4.73 -1.74
C LYS A 365 -19.06 -3.62 -1.76
N GLN A 366 -18.62 -2.35 -1.68
CA GLN A 366 -19.53 -1.21 -1.73
C GLN A 366 -20.18 -1.06 -3.11
N ALA A 367 -19.42 -1.23 -4.18
CA ALA A 367 -19.98 -1.25 -5.52
C ALA A 367 -21.03 -2.35 -5.70
N GLN A 368 -20.78 -3.55 -5.15
CA GLN A 368 -21.73 -4.66 -5.14
C GLN A 368 -23.00 -4.34 -4.32
N LEU A 369 -22.86 -3.66 -3.17
CA LEU A 369 -23.99 -3.24 -2.34
C LEU A 369 -24.82 -2.17 -3.05
N GLU A 370 -24.20 -1.17 -3.65
CA GLU A 370 -24.89 -0.14 -4.40
C GLU A 370 -25.63 -0.73 -5.61
N ALA A 371 -25.03 -1.69 -6.31
CA ALA A 371 -25.67 -2.38 -7.43
C ALA A 371 -26.94 -3.18 -7.04
N LYS A 372 -27.11 -3.50 -5.77
CA LYS A 372 -28.32 -4.16 -5.24
C LYS A 372 -29.42 -3.18 -4.81
N ARG A 373 -29.08 -1.88 -4.67
CA ARG A 373 -30.05 -0.87 -4.28
C ARG A 373 -30.95 -0.52 -5.47
N GLN A 374 -32.21 -0.24 -5.15
CA GLN A 374 -33.21 0.20 -6.16
C GLN A 374 -33.32 1.72 -6.26
N THR A 375 -32.74 2.46 -5.31
CA THR A 375 -32.84 3.92 -5.22
C THR A 375 -31.62 4.58 -5.83
N LEU A 376 -31.85 5.70 -6.55
CA LEU A 376 -30.78 6.55 -7.04
C LEU A 376 -30.18 7.38 -5.90
N PRO A 377 -28.85 7.52 -5.80
CA PRO A 377 -28.26 8.44 -4.84
C PRO A 377 -28.50 9.90 -5.25
N SER A 378 -28.60 10.79 -4.28
CA SER A 378 -28.67 12.23 -4.54
C SER A 378 -27.40 12.71 -5.27
N VAL A 379 -27.56 13.29 -6.47
CA VAL A 379 -26.45 13.80 -7.31
C VAL A 379 -25.62 14.84 -6.56
N ILE A 380 -26.27 15.70 -5.80
CA ILE A 380 -25.61 16.78 -5.07
C ILE A 380 -24.76 16.21 -3.92
N LEU A 381 -25.30 15.27 -3.15
CA LEU A 381 -24.52 14.59 -2.08
C LEU A 381 -23.36 13.79 -2.65
N LEU A 382 -23.54 13.17 -3.81
CA LEU A 382 -22.48 12.48 -4.52
C LEU A 382 -21.36 13.44 -4.98
N LYS A 383 -21.72 14.54 -5.64
CA LYS A 383 -20.75 15.59 -6.06
C LYS A 383 -19.99 16.16 -4.86
N ALA A 384 -20.71 16.53 -3.79
CA ALA A 384 -20.09 17.06 -2.57
C ALA A 384 -19.11 16.05 -1.93
N ARG A 385 -19.47 14.76 -1.92
CA ARG A 385 -18.60 13.68 -1.48
C ARG A 385 -17.32 13.63 -2.31
N LEU A 386 -17.43 13.53 -3.64
CA LEU A 386 -16.31 13.42 -4.56
C LEU A 386 -15.36 14.61 -4.43
N LEU A 387 -15.88 15.84 -4.44
CA LEU A 387 -15.10 17.05 -4.23
C LEU A 387 -14.40 17.07 -2.87
N SER A 388 -15.10 16.67 -1.80
CA SER A 388 -14.50 16.58 -0.46
C SER A 388 -13.39 15.52 -0.39
N ASP A 389 -13.58 14.37 -1.05
CA ASP A 389 -12.59 13.31 -1.10
C ASP A 389 -11.32 13.75 -1.87
N GLY A 390 -11.48 14.64 -2.87
CA GLY A 390 -10.38 15.27 -3.59
C GLY A 390 -9.72 16.47 -2.89
N GLY A 391 -10.26 16.92 -1.73
CA GLY A 391 -9.76 18.10 -1.01
C GLY A 391 -10.30 19.44 -1.53
N TYR A 392 -11.27 19.45 -2.44
CA TYR A 392 -11.90 20.65 -2.98
C TYR A 392 -13.04 21.14 -2.07
N TYR A 393 -12.70 21.44 -0.80
CA TYR A 393 -13.67 21.70 0.27
C TYR A 393 -14.58 22.89 0.00
N SER A 394 -14.07 23.99 -0.57
CA SER A 394 -14.87 25.17 -0.94
C SER A 394 -15.92 24.78 -1.98
N LYS A 395 -15.51 24.09 -3.06
CA LYS A 395 -16.44 23.63 -4.10
C LYS A 395 -17.47 22.65 -3.56
N ALA A 396 -17.07 21.76 -2.63
CA ALA A 396 -17.99 20.84 -1.98
C ALA A 396 -19.05 21.57 -1.13
N LEU A 397 -18.67 22.63 -0.41
CA LEU A 397 -19.60 23.47 0.34
C LEU A 397 -20.53 24.25 -0.59
N ASP A 398 -20.05 24.73 -1.75
CA ASP A 398 -20.86 25.43 -2.73
C ASP A 398 -21.92 24.50 -3.34
N GLU A 399 -21.58 23.26 -3.69
CA GLU A 399 -22.55 22.24 -4.10
C GLU A 399 -23.61 22.00 -3.00
N MET A 400 -23.19 21.94 -1.74
CA MET A 400 -24.12 21.73 -0.61
C MET A 400 -25.05 22.92 -0.36
N LYS A 401 -24.63 24.17 -0.64
CA LYS A 401 -25.47 25.38 -0.49
C LYS A 401 -26.62 25.44 -1.51
N THR A 402 -26.43 24.82 -2.67
CA THR A 402 -27.47 24.79 -3.72
C THR A 402 -28.69 23.95 -3.33
N THR A 403 -28.54 23.14 -2.25
CA THR A 403 -29.56 22.20 -1.80
C THR A 403 -29.91 22.45 -0.34
N GLY A 404 -31.18 22.76 -0.08
CA GLY A 404 -31.72 22.72 1.28
C GLY A 404 -32.11 21.29 1.71
N LEU A 405 -32.21 21.05 3.00
CA LEU A 405 -32.72 19.78 3.56
C LEU A 405 -34.11 19.38 3.03
N THR A 406 -34.90 20.36 2.61
CA THR A 406 -36.26 20.16 2.06
C THR A 406 -36.25 19.52 0.67
N MET A 407 -35.14 19.60 -0.05
CA MET A 407 -35.00 19.01 -1.40
C MET A 407 -34.53 17.54 -1.36
N LEU A 408 -34.23 17.04 -0.19
CA LEU A 408 -33.83 15.64 0.01
C LEU A 408 -35.05 14.80 0.42
N GLU A 409 -35.19 13.65 -0.21
CA GLU A 409 -36.41 12.85 -0.09
C GLU A 409 -36.42 12.00 1.18
N THR A 410 -35.32 11.26 1.44
CA THR A 410 -35.29 10.27 2.50
C THR A 410 -34.66 10.79 3.81
N PRO A 411 -35.07 10.24 4.97
CA PRO A 411 -34.40 10.55 6.24
C PRO A 411 -32.89 10.27 6.22
N CYS A 412 -32.45 9.23 5.51
CA CYS A 412 -31.02 8.91 5.38
C CYS A 412 -30.28 9.95 4.55
N GLU A 413 -30.83 10.48 3.46
CA GLU A 413 -30.21 11.58 2.70
C GLU A 413 -30.10 12.87 3.53
N LYS A 414 -31.13 13.20 4.31
CA LYS A 414 -31.09 14.34 5.23
C LYS A 414 -30.01 14.18 6.31
N THR A 415 -29.79 12.96 6.75
CA THR A 415 -28.70 12.63 7.68
C THR A 415 -27.34 12.66 6.98
N GLU A 416 -27.25 12.15 5.75
CA GLU A 416 -26.06 12.25 4.93
C GLU A 416 -25.66 13.70 4.69
N TYR A 417 -26.61 14.58 4.39
CA TYR A 417 -26.34 16.02 4.20
C TYR A 417 -25.59 16.63 5.39
N THR A 418 -26.09 16.44 6.62
CA THR A 418 -25.42 16.95 7.81
C THR A 418 -24.06 16.28 8.04
N TYR A 419 -23.96 14.99 7.73
CA TYR A 419 -22.71 14.25 7.80
C TYR A 419 -21.66 14.76 6.79
N ARG A 420 -22.07 15.07 5.55
CA ARG A 420 -21.14 15.62 4.53
C ARG A 420 -20.62 16.99 4.96
N LEU A 421 -21.47 17.88 5.47
CA LEU A 421 -21.04 19.15 6.05
C LEU A 421 -20.03 18.95 7.16
N ALA A 422 -20.30 18.02 8.10
CA ALA A 422 -19.37 17.68 9.18
C ALA A 422 -18.01 17.23 8.65
N ARG A 423 -18.01 16.34 7.66
CA ARG A 423 -16.80 15.81 7.04
C ARG A 423 -15.99 16.88 6.30
N ILE A 424 -16.66 17.75 5.56
CA ILE A 424 -16.02 18.85 4.83
C ILE A 424 -15.34 19.80 5.82
N HIS A 425 -16.06 20.25 6.86
CA HIS A 425 -15.51 21.13 7.89
C HIS A 425 -14.35 20.44 8.64
N HIS A 426 -14.49 19.16 8.99
CA HIS A 426 -13.42 18.42 9.67
C HIS A 426 -12.14 18.37 8.81
N ARG A 427 -12.25 18.01 7.53
CA ARG A 427 -11.09 17.89 6.64
C ARG A 427 -10.48 19.24 6.25
N SER A 428 -11.28 20.32 6.26
CA SER A 428 -10.79 21.69 6.04
C SER A 428 -10.22 22.36 7.30
N GLY A 429 -10.16 21.65 8.44
CA GLY A 429 -9.60 22.16 9.68
C GLY A 429 -10.58 22.97 10.55
N ASN A 430 -11.84 23.13 10.14
CA ASN A 430 -12.88 23.86 10.88
C ASN A 430 -13.50 22.97 11.97
N THR A 431 -12.72 22.65 12.99
CA THR A 431 -13.05 21.62 14.00
C THR A 431 -14.34 21.89 14.76
N GLU A 432 -14.64 23.14 15.16
CA GLU A 432 -15.85 23.45 15.93
C GLU A 432 -17.11 23.26 15.09
N GLU A 433 -17.10 23.70 13.83
CA GLU A 433 -18.21 23.46 12.92
C GLU A 433 -18.39 21.96 12.63
N ALA A 434 -17.28 21.23 12.48
CA ALA A 434 -17.33 19.79 12.33
C ALA A 434 -18.02 19.10 13.50
N ILE A 435 -17.65 19.47 14.75
CA ILE A 435 -18.27 18.95 15.97
C ILE A 435 -19.78 19.24 15.99
N ASN A 436 -20.17 20.46 15.67
CA ASN A 436 -21.59 20.88 15.60
C ASN A 436 -22.37 20.01 14.59
N PHE A 437 -21.88 19.88 13.37
CA PHE A 437 -22.56 19.08 12.34
C PHE A 437 -22.54 17.57 12.64
N TYR A 438 -21.48 17.01 13.25
CA TYR A 438 -21.48 15.61 13.68
C TYR A 438 -22.54 15.35 14.76
N ARG A 439 -22.73 16.25 15.73
CA ARG A 439 -23.81 16.15 16.73
C ARG A 439 -25.18 16.17 16.07
N LYS A 440 -25.43 17.15 15.17
CA LYS A 440 -26.68 17.20 14.39
C LYS A 440 -26.93 15.94 13.59
N THR A 441 -25.88 15.31 13.07
CA THR A 441 -25.98 14.04 12.32
C THR A 441 -26.39 12.89 13.24
N ILE A 442 -25.82 12.80 14.45
CA ILE A 442 -26.21 11.80 15.44
C ILE A 442 -27.66 11.98 15.86
N ASP A 443 -28.07 13.19 16.21
CA ASP A 443 -29.44 13.46 16.65
C ASP A 443 -30.48 13.09 15.60
N ARG A 444 -30.17 13.34 14.32
CA ARG A 444 -31.03 13.03 13.19
C ARG A 444 -31.06 11.55 12.84
N GLY A 445 -29.93 10.87 12.96
CA GLY A 445 -29.71 9.54 12.37
C GLY A 445 -29.61 8.38 13.34
N LYS A 446 -29.68 8.59 14.67
CA LYS A 446 -29.44 7.54 15.69
C LYS A 446 -30.43 6.37 15.65
N THR A 447 -31.59 6.53 15.03
CA THR A 447 -32.63 5.50 14.87
C THR A 447 -32.75 4.99 13.42
N LEU A 448 -31.86 5.45 12.53
CA LEU A 448 -31.90 5.10 11.11
C LEU A 448 -30.87 3.99 10.79
N PRO A 449 -31.14 3.13 9.79
CA PRO A 449 -30.23 2.05 9.42
C PRO A 449 -28.96 2.50 8.70
N CYS A 450 -28.85 3.80 8.35
CA CYS A 450 -27.68 4.33 7.66
C CYS A 450 -26.54 4.67 8.63
N TYR A 451 -25.31 4.40 8.22
CA TYR A 451 -24.09 4.45 9.05
C TYR A 451 -23.66 5.87 9.51
N PHE A 452 -24.29 6.94 9.03
CA PHE A 452 -23.80 8.31 9.20
C PHE A 452 -23.75 8.75 10.66
N ALA A 453 -24.73 8.37 11.47
CA ALA A 453 -24.76 8.68 12.90
C ALA A 453 -23.64 7.96 13.66
N ALA A 454 -23.45 6.67 13.40
CA ALA A 454 -22.40 5.88 14.04
C ALA A 454 -21.00 6.36 13.65
N ASN A 455 -20.79 6.70 12.36
CA ASN A 455 -19.50 7.23 11.93
C ASN A 455 -19.29 8.66 12.50
N SER A 456 -20.33 9.48 12.65
CA SER A 456 -20.22 10.78 13.32
C SER A 456 -19.80 10.63 14.78
N ALA A 457 -20.34 9.66 15.51
CA ALA A 457 -19.91 9.36 16.87
C ALA A 457 -18.44 8.90 16.92
N LEU A 458 -18.01 8.04 15.98
CA LEU A 458 -16.60 7.66 15.84
C LEU A 458 -15.69 8.88 15.63
N GLN A 459 -16.06 9.78 14.70
CA GLN A 459 -15.26 10.98 14.42
C GLN A 459 -15.20 11.94 15.61
N LEU A 460 -16.30 12.12 16.35
CA LEU A 460 -16.30 12.90 17.59
C LEU A 460 -15.39 12.27 18.66
N GLY A 461 -15.43 10.96 18.82
CA GLY A 461 -14.49 10.24 19.69
C GLY A 461 -13.03 10.55 19.34
N ASN A 462 -12.68 10.51 18.05
CA ASN A 462 -11.35 10.84 17.57
C ASN A 462 -10.98 12.31 17.85
N LEU A 463 -11.87 13.26 17.57
CA LEU A 463 -11.64 14.69 17.78
C LEU A 463 -11.43 15.02 19.27
N TYR A 464 -12.25 14.46 20.17
CA TYR A 464 -12.09 14.69 21.60
C TYR A 464 -10.84 14.02 22.17
N ARG A 465 -10.43 12.87 21.65
CA ARG A 465 -9.15 12.26 21.99
C ARG A 465 -7.96 13.16 21.59
N MET A 466 -8.01 13.75 20.40
CA MET A 466 -6.98 14.71 19.95
C MET A 466 -6.95 15.99 20.82
N LYS A 467 -8.09 16.39 21.40
CA LYS A 467 -8.20 17.48 22.38
C LYS A 467 -7.82 17.04 23.81
N HIS A 468 -7.36 15.80 23.99
CA HIS A 468 -7.04 15.20 25.31
C HIS A 468 -8.24 15.11 26.28
N ASP A 469 -9.48 15.23 25.76
CA ASP A 469 -10.71 14.98 26.53
C ASP A 469 -11.11 13.51 26.43
N ASN A 470 -10.38 12.67 27.15
CA ASN A 470 -10.53 11.22 27.13
C ASN A 470 -11.91 10.77 27.63
N LYS A 471 -12.53 11.54 28.55
CA LYS A 471 -13.86 11.21 29.09
C LYS A 471 -14.94 11.34 27.99
N THR A 472 -14.95 12.46 27.29
CA THR A 472 -15.90 12.73 26.20
C THR A 472 -15.60 11.80 25.00
N ALA A 473 -14.34 11.55 24.68
CA ALA A 473 -13.95 10.62 23.63
C ALA A 473 -14.50 9.20 23.89
N ALA A 474 -14.34 8.70 25.13
CA ALA A 474 -14.87 7.38 25.53
C ALA A 474 -16.41 7.31 25.40
N ALA A 475 -17.12 8.37 25.77
CA ALA A 475 -18.58 8.42 25.65
C ALA A 475 -19.03 8.30 24.19
N TYR A 476 -18.37 9.02 23.26
CA TYR A 476 -18.70 8.95 21.82
C TYR A 476 -18.31 7.60 21.19
N TYR A 477 -17.19 6.99 21.57
CA TYR A 477 -16.86 5.64 21.09
C TYR A 477 -17.86 4.58 21.57
N LYS A 478 -18.34 4.68 22.83
CA LYS A 478 -19.41 3.80 23.33
C LYS A 478 -20.69 4.02 22.55
N LEU A 479 -21.12 5.27 22.39
CA LEU A 479 -22.29 5.61 21.57
C LEU A 479 -22.18 5.00 20.16
N CYS A 480 -21.02 5.09 19.52
CA CYS A 480 -20.78 4.47 18.21
C CYS A 480 -21.04 2.96 18.23
N LEU A 481 -20.67 2.26 19.30
CA LEU A 481 -20.86 0.81 19.45
C LEU A 481 -22.31 0.42 19.76
N ASP A 482 -23.07 1.33 20.37
CA ASP A 482 -24.47 1.09 20.75
C ASP A 482 -25.46 1.36 19.62
N LEU A 483 -25.03 2.09 18.57
CA LEU A 483 -25.89 2.39 17.42
C LEU A 483 -26.04 1.17 16.48
N GLU A 484 -27.26 0.95 16.00
CA GLU A 484 -27.56 -0.08 15.02
C GLU A 484 -27.61 0.49 13.61
N PHE A 485 -26.90 -0.16 12.66
CA PHE A 485 -26.85 0.23 11.25
C PHE A 485 -26.30 -0.93 10.42
N ASP A 486 -26.54 -0.91 9.11
CA ASP A 486 -26.24 -2.06 8.24
C ASP A 486 -24.87 -1.95 7.57
N GLU A 487 -24.50 -0.76 7.05
CA GLU A 487 -23.31 -0.59 6.23
C GLU A 487 -22.07 -0.27 7.06
N TYR A 488 -20.91 -0.85 6.69
CA TYR A 488 -19.62 -0.59 7.34
C TYR A 488 -19.55 -0.96 8.84
N ARG A 489 -20.55 -1.65 9.40
CA ARG A 489 -20.69 -1.89 10.84
C ARG A 489 -19.40 -2.44 11.45
N ASN A 490 -18.85 -3.50 10.86
CA ASN A 490 -17.64 -4.15 11.39
C ASN A 490 -16.44 -3.18 11.42
N SER A 491 -16.22 -2.42 10.36
CA SER A 491 -15.11 -1.46 10.25
C SER A 491 -15.26 -0.30 11.25
N ILE A 492 -16.46 0.29 11.32
CA ILE A 492 -16.75 1.43 12.22
C ILE A 492 -16.62 0.99 13.69
N HIS A 493 -17.24 -0.14 14.05
CA HIS A 493 -17.16 -0.68 15.43
C HIS A 493 -15.73 -1.07 15.80
N GLN A 494 -14.95 -1.64 14.87
CA GLN A 494 -13.55 -1.97 15.14
C GLN A 494 -12.73 -0.71 15.46
N LYS A 495 -12.90 0.37 14.68
CA LYS A 495 -12.23 1.64 14.93
C LYS A 495 -12.63 2.26 16.26
N ALA A 496 -13.91 2.17 16.64
CA ALA A 496 -14.38 2.67 17.93
C ALA A 496 -13.79 1.88 19.11
N ARG A 497 -13.71 0.53 19.00
CA ARG A 497 -13.04 -0.31 20.02
C ARG A 497 -11.55 0.01 20.14
N ALA A 498 -10.86 0.17 19.02
CA ALA A 498 -9.45 0.58 19.02
C ALA A 498 -9.25 1.96 19.67
N GLY A 499 -10.17 2.92 19.39
CA GLY A 499 -10.17 4.21 20.04
C GLY A 499 -10.35 4.12 21.58
N LEU A 500 -11.27 3.26 22.04
CA LEU A 500 -11.46 3.02 23.48
C LEU A 500 -10.25 2.36 24.13
N SER A 501 -9.62 1.41 23.48
CA SER A 501 -8.40 0.75 23.97
C SER A 501 -7.25 1.76 24.12
N ALA A 502 -7.06 2.63 23.13
CA ALA A 502 -6.02 3.65 23.15
C ALA A 502 -6.20 4.75 24.26
N LEU A 503 -7.38 4.84 24.88
CA LEU A 503 -7.62 5.74 26.01
C LEU A 503 -7.20 5.15 27.37
N LYS A 504 -6.88 3.85 27.41
CA LYS A 504 -6.52 3.13 28.65
C LYS A 504 -5.00 3.10 28.86
N ASN A 505 -4.25 3.41 27.83
CA ASN A 505 -2.78 3.52 27.83
C ASN A 505 -2.38 5.00 27.92
#